data_f0b40de1b9a910a0372f684204b38451
#
_entry.id   f0b40de1b9a910a0372f684204b38451
#
_cell.length_a   1.000
_cell.length_b   1.000
_cell.length_c   1.000
_cell.angle_alpha   90.00
_cell.angle_beta   90.00
_cell.angle_gamma   90.00
#
_symmetry.space_group_name_H-M   'P 1'
#
loop_
_entity.id
_entity.type
_entity.pdbx_description
1 polymer ?
#
loop_
_entity_poly.entity_id
_entity_poly.type
_entity_poly.pdbx_seq_one_letter_code
_entity_poly.pdbx_strand_id
1 'polypeptide(L)'
;FDQNDYKLVLGLQREDFGYLKFNVDDFRTWYNGAGGFFNGTQYQLPNDALYLDRGLISVEAGLTPKDLPQVVFKYTHSYRDGDKSSTIWGPVHPDPQNAPAMVRNVFPSIYNINEKVDSFALDVTHHIKTTDLGAGVRYETANLNDAHLETLYSGEPQQQNVTDSQGTSYDMLNAHAFSETWIKKDLFFSAGYTFVNLDDTFTGSRIYGDDFGVAYSPNQYAGLGYTSLNGSANEQTHVGNVNLMATPVKNLTIVPSLRVESDTWNANSSGTGTFAENATEPYSGNGNGETLDVRERLDVRYTGVTNWVFSCSGEWTEGSGNLFQTNGLYTVSGSPGPPPVLALTDETRWFQKYSIGARWYPIRRVIIDAGGYYKRNEYDYNIVQDSTPNYPSSGNTYPAFLIMQSFETTDGNLRLTLRPVQNVTLVSRYEYQYSTIDTAPDPVPDPNNNNQASGQTQSSIMTSQIFAQNVSWTPWSRLFLQAGFNYVVSETKTPASAITQAELNSQNNYWTVTFDSTVVVDDKTDLNVGFVYYQADNYVNNSTAGLPLGAGADEQTLTASLTRRITQNLRFSLKYAYTHYNDWASGGYNNFDAQMVYSTLQYRF
;
A
#
# COMPACT_ATOMS: atom_id res chain seq x y z
N PHE A 1 7.29 -29.25 -13.85
CA PHE A 1 7.89 -28.03 -14.41
C PHE A 1 6.91 -27.22 -15.28
N ASP A 2 5.61 -27.45 -15.12
CA ASP A 2 4.57 -26.68 -15.81
C ASP A 2 4.06 -25.46 -15.00
N GLN A 3 4.73 -25.09 -13.94
CA GLN A 3 4.36 -23.94 -13.12
C GLN A 3 5.50 -22.92 -13.16
N ASN A 4 5.16 -21.68 -13.45
CA ASN A 4 6.12 -20.57 -13.56
C ASN A 4 6.58 -20.09 -12.17
N ASP A 5 7.03 -21.04 -11.33
CA ASP A 5 7.55 -20.75 -10.00
C ASP A 5 9.00 -21.21 -9.91
N TYR A 6 9.93 -20.31 -10.17
CA TYR A 6 11.35 -20.63 -10.07
C TYR A 6 12.17 -19.45 -9.55
N LYS A 7 13.23 -19.79 -8.85
CA LYS A 7 14.19 -18.83 -8.35
C LYS A 7 15.61 -19.30 -8.62
N LEU A 8 16.39 -18.45 -9.26
CA LEU A 8 17.82 -18.67 -9.54
C LEU A 8 18.61 -17.51 -8.96
N VAL A 9 19.60 -17.82 -8.11
CA VAL A 9 20.55 -16.83 -7.59
C VAL A 9 21.97 -17.34 -7.86
N LEU A 10 22.72 -16.59 -8.61
CA LEU A 10 24.14 -16.82 -8.88
C LEU A 10 24.95 -15.66 -8.30
N GLY A 11 26.04 -15.98 -7.63
CA GLY A 11 26.93 -14.97 -7.06
C GLY A 11 28.39 -15.36 -7.21
N LEU A 12 29.18 -14.45 -7.73
CA LEU A 12 30.64 -14.52 -7.76
C LEU A 12 31.18 -13.39 -6.92
N GLN A 13 32.11 -13.67 -6.02
CA GLN A 13 32.72 -12.66 -5.17
C GLN A 13 34.22 -12.92 -5.04
N ARG A 14 34.99 -11.84 -5.11
CA ARG A 14 36.42 -11.85 -4.80
C ARG A 14 36.71 -10.77 -3.75
N GLU A 15 37.32 -11.18 -2.65
CA GLU A 15 37.69 -10.29 -1.56
C GLU A 15 38.59 -9.13 -2.07
N ASP A 16 38.37 -7.94 -1.55
CA ASP A 16 39.10 -6.70 -1.88
C ASP A 16 39.06 -6.30 -3.37
N PHE A 17 38.18 -6.93 -4.18
CA PHE A 17 38.02 -6.60 -5.58
C PHE A 17 36.59 -6.27 -5.95
N GLY A 18 35.63 -7.19 -5.69
CA GLY A 18 34.25 -6.96 -6.02
C GLY A 18 33.43 -8.23 -6.15
N TYR A 19 32.20 -8.06 -6.68
CA TYR A 19 31.25 -9.14 -6.85
C TYR A 19 30.35 -8.94 -8.07
N LEU A 20 29.76 -10.04 -8.52
CA LEU A 20 28.70 -10.08 -9.50
C LEU A 20 27.59 -10.98 -8.97
N LYS A 21 26.35 -10.45 -8.95
CA LYS A 21 25.16 -11.22 -8.58
C LYS A 21 24.18 -11.19 -9.74
N PHE A 22 23.57 -12.34 -10.00
CA PHE A 22 22.47 -12.50 -10.94
C PHE A 22 21.32 -13.18 -10.18
N ASN A 23 20.13 -12.61 -10.29
CA ASN A 23 18.93 -13.16 -9.66
C ASN A 23 17.79 -13.18 -10.68
N VAL A 24 17.09 -14.31 -10.73
CA VAL A 24 15.81 -14.47 -11.41
C VAL A 24 14.84 -15.04 -10.37
N ASP A 25 13.71 -14.39 -10.23
CA ASP A 25 12.62 -14.80 -9.33
C ASP A 25 11.31 -14.67 -10.11
N ASP A 26 10.63 -15.76 -10.33
CA ASP A 26 9.39 -15.81 -11.09
C ASP A 26 8.40 -16.70 -10.35
N PHE A 27 7.17 -16.23 -10.18
CA PHE A 27 6.13 -17.00 -9.53
C PHE A 27 4.74 -16.64 -10.06
N ARG A 28 3.88 -17.65 -10.10
CA ARG A 28 2.48 -17.55 -10.50
C ARG A 28 1.55 -17.55 -9.30
N THR A 29 0.64 -16.60 -9.27
CA THR A 29 -0.47 -16.58 -8.32
C THR A 29 -1.75 -16.95 -9.05
N TRP A 30 -2.46 -17.96 -8.57
CA TRP A 30 -3.75 -18.37 -9.11
C TRP A 30 -4.88 -17.63 -8.40
N TYR A 31 -5.91 -17.28 -9.15
CA TYR A 31 -7.10 -16.63 -8.65
C TYR A 31 -8.33 -17.46 -8.96
N ASN A 32 -9.34 -17.38 -8.09
CA ASN A 32 -10.61 -18.03 -8.33
C ASN A 32 -11.37 -17.31 -9.46
N GLY A 33 -11.55 -18.02 -10.57
CA GLY A 33 -12.27 -17.54 -11.75
C GLY A 33 -13.75 -17.90 -11.78
N ALA A 34 -14.28 -18.53 -10.74
CA ALA A 34 -15.70 -18.95 -10.72
C ALA A 34 -16.69 -17.78 -10.54
N GLY A 35 -16.20 -16.56 -10.38
CA GLY A 35 -17.02 -15.36 -10.17
C GLY A 35 -17.12 -15.00 -8.69
N GLY A 36 -18.15 -15.45 -8.02
CA GLY A 36 -18.35 -15.17 -6.60
C GLY A 36 -19.82 -15.16 -6.22
N PHE A 37 -20.03 -14.92 -4.95
CA PHE A 37 -21.34 -14.85 -4.38
C PHE A 37 -21.51 -13.49 -3.67
N PHE A 38 -22.44 -12.67 -4.16
CA PHE A 38 -22.76 -11.38 -3.60
C PHE A 38 -24.28 -11.28 -3.43
N ASN A 39 -24.73 -10.87 -2.26
CA ASN A 39 -26.15 -10.65 -1.99
C ASN A 39 -27.08 -11.86 -2.29
N GLY A 40 -26.60 -13.06 -2.09
CA GLY A 40 -27.37 -14.28 -2.41
C GLY A 40 -27.42 -14.64 -3.90
N THR A 41 -26.72 -13.91 -4.76
CA THR A 41 -26.68 -14.13 -6.21
C THR A 41 -25.32 -14.60 -6.66
N GLN A 42 -25.30 -15.67 -7.45
CA GLN A 42 -24.06 -16.17 -8.04
C GLN A 42 -23.77 -15.45 -9.36
N TYR A 43 -22.55 -14.95 -9.47
CA TYR A 43 -22.01 -14.38 -10.70
C TYR A 43 -20.92 -15.30 -11.27
N GLN A 44 -20.86 -15.40 -12.59
CA GLN A 44 -19.84 -16.18 -13.29
C GLN A 44 -18.91 -15.23 -14.04
N LEU A 45 -17.61 -15.48 -13.92
CA LEU A 45 -16.63 -14.85 -14.79
C LEU A 45 -16.50 -15.63 -16.09
N PRO A 46 -16.18 -14.97 -17.21
CA PRO A 46 -16.04 -15.63 -18.51
C PRO A 46 -14.82 -16.55 -18.61
N ASN A 47 -13.90 -16.51 -17.67
CA ASN A 47 -12.68 -17.33 -17.62
C ASN A 47 -12.46 -17.91 -16.23
N ASP A 48 -12.32 -19.23 -16.15
CA ASP A 48 -12.12 -19.96 -14.89
C ASP A 48 -10.64 -20.08 -14.47
N ALA A 49 -9.71 -19.87 -15.41
CA ALA A 49 -8.26 -20.08 -15.19
C ALA A 49 -7.51 -18.75 -15.06
N LEU A 50 -7.84 -17.98 -14.03
CA LEU A 50 -7.19 -16.69 -13.77
C LEU A 50 -5.86 -16.90 -13.06
N TYR A 51 -4.81 -16.29 -13.57
CA TYR A 51 -3.49 -16.27 -12.94
C TYR A 51 -2.73 -14.99 -13.26
N LEU A 52 -1.80 -14.65 -12.40
CA LEU A 52 -0.87 -13.53 -12.58
C LEU A 52 0.56 -14.03 -12.39
N ASP A 53 1.36 -13.93 -13.43
CA ASP A 53 2.80 -14.14 -13.38
C ASP A 53 3.50 -12.87 -12.91
N ARG A 54 4.46 -13.03 -12.02
CA ARG A 54 5.30 -11.95 -11.49
C ARG A 54 6.74 -12.37 -11.58
N GLY A 55 7.54 -11.60 -12.29
CA GLY A 55 8.95 -11.87 -12.46
C GLY A 55 9.83 -10.71 -12.09
N LEU A 56 11.02 -11.06 -11.61
CA LEU A 56 12.11 -10.14 -11.33
C LEU A 56 13.41 -10.73 -11.85
N ILE A 57 14.09 -10.02 -12.74
CA ILE A 57 15.45 -10.32 -13.18
C ILE A 57 16.33 -9.19 -12.69
N SER A 58 17.44 -9.49 -12.01
CA SER A 58 18.39 -8.46 -11.61
C SER A 58 19.84 -8.89 -11.79
N VAL A 59 20.65 -7.92 -12.19
CA VAL A 59 22.10 -8.02 -12.26
C VAL A 59 22.70 -6.92 -11.39
N GLU A 60 23.58 -7.29 -10.47
CA GLU A 60 24.29 -6.35 -9.61
C GLU A 60 25.79 -6.62 -9.68
N ALA A 61 26.56 -5.62 -10.06
CA ALA A 61 28.03 -5.67 -10.14
C ALA A 61 28.62 -4.62 -9.20
N GLY A 62 29.41 -5.05 -8.25
CA GLY A 62 30.09 -4.16 -7.30
C GLY A 62 31.59 -4.25 -7.42
N LEU A 63 32.26 -3.10 -7.54
CA LEU A 63 33.69 -2.95 -7.33
C LEU A 63 33.90 -2.46 -5.89
N THR A 64 34.53 -3.27 -5.04
CA THR A 64 34.66 -3.02 -3.60
C THR A 64 36.11 -3.09 -3.13
N PRO A 65 37.04 -2.32 -3.75
CA PRO A 65 38.42 -2.27 -3.32
C PRO A 65 38.53 -1.63 -1.94
N LYS A 66 39.52 -2.07 -1.14
CA LYS A 66 39.64 -1.74 0.28
C LYS A 66 39.75 -0.23 0.58
N ASP A 67 40.60 0.50 -0.13
CA ASP A 67 40.96 1.89 0.17
C ASP A 67 40.58 2.88 -0.94
N LEU A 68 39.73 2.45 -1.88
CA LEU A 68 39.24 3.25 -3.00
C LEU A 68 37.72 3.39 -2.96
N PRO A 69 37.15 4.32 -3.72
CA PRO A 69 35.69 4.38 -3.87
C PRO A 69 35.10 3.05 -4.30
N GLN A 70 34.03 2.66 -3.65
CA GLN A 70 33.22 1.50 -4.03
C GLN A 70 32.18 1.94 -5.03
N VAL A 71 32.00 1.16 -6.09
CA VAL A 71 31.06 1.44 -7.17
C VAL A 71 30.14 0.25 -7.32
N VAL A 72 28.85 0.48 -7.26
CA VAL A 72 27.82 -0.56 -7.46
C VAL A 72 26.91 -0.16 -8.62
N PHE A 73 26.83 -1.02 -9.61
CA PHE A 73 25.86 -0.93 -10.67
C PHE A 73 24.80 -2.00 -10.49
N LYS A 74 23.52 -1.64 -10.64
CA LYS A 74 22.40 -2.57 -10.57
C LYS A 74 21.43 -2.31 -11.72
N TYR A 75 21.07 -3.39 -12.40
CA TYR A 75 19.95 -3.44 -13.34
C TYR A 75 18.87 -4.34 -12.77
N THR A 76 17.61 -3.92 -12.91
CA THR A 76 16.45 -4.72 -12.51
C THR A 76 15.38 -4.61 -13.58
N HIS A 77 14.89 -5.75 -14.04
CA HIS A 77 13.69 -5.87 -14.85
C HIS A 77 12.62 -6.58 -14.04
N SER A 78 11.46 -5.97 -13.89
CA SER A 78 10.30 -6.59 -13.24
C SER A 78 9.08 -6.54 -14.16
N TYR A 79 8.24 -7.57 -14.08
CA TYR A 79 7.01 -7.64 -14.83
C TYR A 79 5.88 -8.27 -14.04
N ARG A 80 4.64 -7.92 -14.41
CA ARG A 80 3.41 -8.57 -14.02
C ARG A 80 2.57 -8.79 -15.27
N ASP A 81 2.12 -10.02 -15.51
CA ASP A 81 1.37 -10.38 -16.70
C ASP A 81 0.31 -11.43 -16.38
N GLY A 82 -0.92 -11.20 -16.83
CA GLY A 82 -2.03 -12.14 -16.65
C GLY A 82 -3.32 -11.50 -16.17
N ASP A 83 -4.21 -12.36 -15.72
CA ASP A 83 -5.56 -12.00 -15.29
C ASP A 83 -5.78 -12.33 -13.81
N LYS A 84 -6.43 -11.44 -13.09
CA LYS A 84 -6.88 -11.71 -11.73
C LYS A 84 -8.35 -11.39 -11.56
N SER A 85 -9.01 -12.06 -10.60
CA SER A 85 -10.34 -11.68 -10.18
C SER A 85 -10.34 -10.31 -9.50
N SER A 86 -11.37 -9.54 -9.79
CA SER A 86 -11.61 -8.22 -9.23
C SER A 86 -13.11 -8.03 -8.99
N THR A 87 -13.49 -6.92 -8.43
CA THR A 87 -14.89 -6.51 -8.26
C THR A 87 -15.08 -5.09 -8.73
N ILE A 88 -16.29 -4.79 -9.20
CA ILE A 88 -16.69 -3.46 -9.62
C ILE A 88 -18.08 -3.12 -9.10
N TRP A 89 -18.35 -1.82 -8.97
CA TRP A 89 -19.66 -1.29 -8.66
C TRP A 89 -20.35 -0.88 -9.97
N GLY A 90 -21.48 -1.53 -10.29
CA GLY A 90 -22.20 -1.23 -11.52
C GLY A 90 -23.63 -1.76 -11.54
N PRO A 91 -24.35 -1.53 -12.64
CA PRO A 91 -25.71 -2.03 -12.83
C PRO A 91 -25.70 -3.54 -13.07
N VAL A 92 -26.44 -4.28 -12.25
CA VAL A 92 -26.60 -5.73 -12.34
C VAL A 92 -28.05 -6.13 -12.08
N HIS A 93 -28.45 -7.31 -12.57
CA HIS A 93 -29.68 -7.96 -12.18
C HIS A 93 -29.39 -8.95 -11.04
N PRO A 94 -29.86 -8.71 -9.82
CA PRO A 94 -29.53 -9.57 -8.67
C PRO A 94 -30.14 -10.98 -8.77
N ASP A 95 -31.23 -11.12 -9.52
CA ASP A 95 -31.83 -12.40 -9.87
C ASP A 95 -32.21 -12.38 -11.35
N PRO A 96 -31.37 -12.98 -12.24
CA PRO A 96 -31.61 -12.99 -13.68
C PRO A 96 -32.93 -13.64 -14.09
N GLN A 97 -33.54 -14.48 -13.27
CA GLN A 97 -34.77 -15.19 -13.59
C GLN A 97 -36.03 -14.47 -13.13
N ASN A 98 -35.95 -13.63 -12.10
CA ASN A 98 -37.13 -13.04 -11.45
C ASN A 98 -37.02 -11.52 -11.18
N ALA A 99 -35.92 -10.88 -11.48
CA ALA A 99 -35.73 -9.49 -11.16
C ALA A 99 -36.10 -8.57 -12.33
N PRO A 100 -37.15 -7.78 -12.20
CA PRO A 100 -37.55 -6.84 -13.25
C PRO A 100 -36.76 -5.54 -13.26
N ALA A 101 -35.91 -5.29 -12.28
CA ALA A 101 -35.19 -4.03 -12.12
C ALA A 101 -33.69 -4.23 -11.93
N MET A 102 -32.88 -3.48 -12.69
CA MET A 102 -31.45 -3.33 -12.40
C MET A 102 -31.26 -2.57 -11.10
N VAL A 103 -30.30 -3.04 -10.32
CA VAL A 103 -29.80 -2.34 -9.14
C VAL A 103 -28.30 -2.11 -9.30
N ARG A 104 -27.78 -1.05 -8.70
CA ARG A 104 -26.34 -0.89 -8.59
C ARG A 104 -25.83 -1.75 -7.43
N ASN A 105 -24.84 -2.56 -7.70
CA ASN A 105 -24.26 -3.47 -6.73
C ASN A 105 -22.77 -3.77 -7.06
N VAL A 106 -22.08 -4.38 -6.12
CA VAL A 106 -20.75 -4.94 -6.37
C VAL A 106 -20.90 -6.27 -7.09
N PHE A 107 -20.18 -6.47 -8.17
CA PHE A 107 -20.15 -7.72 -8.91
C PHE A 107 -18.74 -8.10 -9.39
N PRO A 108 -18.50 -9.38 -9.74
CA PRO A 108 -17.19 -9.83 -10.18
C PRO A 108 -16.79 -9.24 -11.52
N SER A 109 -15.50 -9.01 -11.66
CA SER A 109 -14.87 -8.58 -12.91
C SER A 109 -13.50 -9.23 -13.06
N ILE A 110 -12.91 -9.15 -14.24
CA ILE A 110 -11.54 -9.56 -14.50
C ILE A 110 -10.68 -8.31 -14.60
N TYR A 111 -9.50 -8.36 -14.00
CA TYR A 111 -8.48 -7.34 -14.16
C TYR A 111 -7.29 -7.94 -14.90
N ASN A 112 -7.14 -7.57 -16.17
CA ASN A 112 -6.02 -7.92 -17.03
C ASN A 112 -4.86 -6.97 -16.74
N ILE A 113 -3.67 -7.51 -16.54
CA ILE A 113 -2.46 -6.77 -16.15
C ILE A 113 -1.34 -7.11 -17.13
N ASN A 114 -0.69 -6.09 -17.67
CA ASN A 114 0.53 -6.22 -18.46
C ASN A 114 1.46 -5.05 -18.13
N GLU A 115 2.35 -5.27 -17.20
CA GLU A 115 3.23 -4.24 -16.65
C GLU A 115 4.69 -4.65 -16.76
N LYS A 116 5.55 -3.71 -17.12
CA LYS A 116 7.01 -3.90 -17.23
C LYS A 116 7.72 -2.68 -16.71
N VAL A 117 8.74 -2.91 -15.89
CA VAL A 117 9.59 -1.84 -15.32
C VAL A 117 11.06 -2.24 -15.45
N ASP A 118 11.84 -1.36 -16.01
CA ASP A 118 13.29 -1.45 -16.11
C ASP A 118 13.95 -0.37 -15.26
N SER A 119 14.89 -0.75 -14.40
CA SER A 119 15.57 0.17 -13.49
C SER A 119 17.09 -0.02 -13.57
N PHE A 120 17.81 1.08 -13.70
CA PHE A 120 19.28 1.16 -13.75
C PHE A 120 19.74 2.04 -12.60
N ALA A 121 20.63 1.54 -11.74
CA ALA A 121 21.18 2.31 -10.63
C ALA A 121 22.72 2.24 -10.65
N LEU A 122 23.33 3.36 -10.30
CA LEU A 122 24.77 3.47 -10.10
C LEU A 122 25.02 4.23 -8.82
N ASP A 123 25.69 3.58 -7.86
CA ASP A 123 26.03 4.14 -6.58
C ASP A 123 27.54 4.15 -6.38
N VAL A 124 28.06 5.24 -5.87
CA VAL A 124 29.47 5.40 -5.50
C VAL A 124 29.54 5.80 -4.04
N THR A 125 30.30 5.05 -3.23
CA THR A 125 30.54 5.36 -1.84
C THR A 125 32.04 5.36 -1.53
N HIS A 126 32.48 6.20 -0.63
CA HIS A 126 33.87 6.30 -0.23
C HIS A 126 34.01 6.67 1.23
N HIS A 127 34.85 5.92 1.93
CA HIS A 127 35.20 6.19 3.33
C HIS A 127 36.52 6.95 3.42
N ILE A 128 36.50 8.15 3.99
CA ILE A 128 37.69 9.00 4.19
C ILE A 128 37.84 9.30 5.67
N LYS A 129 38.74 8.62 6.36
CA LYS A 129 38.99 8.78 7.82
C LYS A 129 37.73 8.52 8.66
N THR A 130 37.02 9.56 9.06
CA THR A 130 35.82 9.49 9.90
C THR A 130 34.55 9.87 9.12
N THR A 131 34.68 10.03 7.81
CA THR A 131 33.61 10.51 6.95
C THR A 131 33.27 9.49 5.87
N ASP A 132 32.01 9.14 5.74
CA ASP A 132 31.43 8.42 4.62
C ASP A 132 30.76 9.40 3.67
N LEU A 133 31.11 9.29 2.40
CA LEU A 133 30.52 10.06 1.31
C LEU A 133 29.84 9.10 0.34
N GLY A 134 28.71 9.47 -0.19
CA GLY A 134 28.06 8.71 -1.22
C GLY A 134 27.30 9.60 -2.18
N ALA A 135 27.20 9.13 -3.43
CA ALA A 135 26.35 9.71 -4.46
C ALA A 135 25.86 8.59 -5.36
N GLY A 136 24.66 8.73 -5.87
CA GLY A 136 24.09 7.76 -6.79
C GLY A 136 23.05 8.36 -7.71
N VAL A 137 22.77 7.62 -8.77
CA VAL A 137 21.73 7.93 -9.74
C VAL A 137 20.98 6.66 -10.07
N ARG A 138 19.64 6.76 -10.15
CA ARG A 138 18.76 5.71 -10.63
C ARG A 138 17.89 6.26 -11.74
N TYR A 139 17.86 5.55 -12.87
CA TYR A 139 16.91 5.78 -13.94
C TYR A 139 15.97 4.59 -14.03
N GLU A 140 14.68 4.86 -14.13
CA GLU A 140 13.65 3.84 -14.24
C GLU A 140 12.68 4.21 -15.37
N THR A 141 12.33 3.24 -16.18
CA THR A 141 11.30 3.36 -17.22
C THR A 141 10.26 2.26 -17.04
N ALA A 142 9.00 2.61 -17.21
CA ALA A 142 7.90 1.69 -17.04
C ALA A 142 6.88 1.78 -18.18
N ASN A 143 6.24 0.65 -18.44
CA ASN A 143 5.10 0.54 -19.33
C ASN A 143 4.06 -0.36 -18.66
N LEU A 144 2.93 0.21 -18.31
CA LEU A 144 1.86 -0.39 -17.54
C LEU A 144 0.59 -0.33 -18.39
N ASN A 145 0.10 -1.48 -18.86
CA ASN A 145 -1.09 -1.58 -19.67
C ASN A 145 -2.07 -2.54 -18.99
N ASP A 146 -3.12 -1.98 -18.47
CA ASP A 146 -4.12 -2.72 -17.72
C ASP A 146 -5.49 -2.56 -18.35
N ALA A 147 -6.35 -3.57 -18.16
CA ALA A 147 -7.73 -3.49 -18.58
C ALA A 147 -8.66 -4.09 -17.52
N HIS A 148 -9.76 -3.41 -17.24
CA HIS A 148 -10.84 -3.93 -16.42
C HIS A 148 -11.92 -4.48 -17.35
N LEU A 149 -12.18 -5.79 -17.26
CA LEU A 149 -13.13 -6.50 -18.11
C LEU A 149 -14.38 -6.79 -17.29
N GLU A 150 -15.49 -6.18 -17.70
CA GLU A 150 -16.75 -6.21 -16.97
C GLU A 150 -17.86 -6.76 -17.85
N THR A 151 -18.73 -7.59 -17.28
CA THR A 151 -19.96 -8.02 -17.94
C THR A 151 -21.14 -7.31 -17.30
N LEU A 152 -21.71 -6.35 -17.98
CA LEU A 152 -22.97 -5.75 -17.56
C LEU A 152 -24.10 -6.76 -17.70
N TYR A 153 -25.07 -6.70 -16.79
CA TYR A 153 -26.21 -7.64 -16.75
C TYR A 153 -25.77 -9.10 -16.68
N SER A 154 -24.81 -9.40 -15.83
CA SER A 154 -24.30 -10.75 -15.65
C SER A 154 -25.43 -11.77 -15.43
N GLY A 155 -25.46 -12.83 -16.24
CA GLY A 155 -26.50 -13.85 -16.21
C GLY A 155 -27.73 -13.59 -17.11
N GLU A 156 -27.80 -12.44 -17.78
CA GLU A 156 -28.90 -12.08 -18.68
C GLU A 156 -28.62 -12.44 -20.15
N PRO A 157 -29.66 -12.75 -20.96
CA PRO A 157 -29.50 -13.02 -22.39
C PRO A 157 -28.93 -11.87 -23.19
N GLN A 158 -29.03 -10.65 -22.69
CA GLN A 158 -28.52 -9.42 -23.30
C GLN A 158 -27.28 -8.88 -22.59
N GLN A 159 -26.37 -9.77 -22.26
CA GLN A 159 -25.09 -9.38 -21.66
C GLN A 159 -24.31 -8.44 -22.58
N GLN A 160 -23.63 -7.50 -21.96
CA GLN A 160 -22.75 -6.56 -22.63
C GLN A 160 -21.41 -6.55 -21.96
N ASN A 161 -20.38 -6.56 -22.76
CA ASN A 161 -19.02 -6.55 -22.27
C ASN A 161 -18.46 -5.14 -22.32
N VAL A 162 -17.81 -4.72 -21.23
CA VAL A 162 -17.15 -3.43 -21.10
C VAL A 162 -15.67 -3.66 -20.89
N THR A 163 -14.85 -2.99 -21.68
CA THR A 163 -13.40 -2.99 -21.52
C THR A 163 -12.96 -1.58 -21.14
N ASP A 164 -12.55 -1.40 -19.88
CA ASP A 164 -11.87 -0.20 -19.39
C ASP A 164 -10.35 -0.42 -19.56
N SER A 165 -9.74 0.19 -20.56
CA SER A 165 -8.31 0.12 -20.79
C SER A 165 -7.60 1.32 -20.20
N GLN A 166 -6.46 1.06 -19.52
CA GLN A 166 -5.58 2.06 -18.93
C GLN A 166 -4.14 1.75 -19.36
N GLY A 167 -3.47 2.76 -19.88
CA GLY A 167 -2.05 2.69 -20.20
C GLY A 167 -1.32 3.80 -19.46
N THR A 168 -0.25 3.46 -18.79
CA THR A 168 0.66 4.42 -18.15
C THR A 168 2.08 4.07 -18.55
N SER A 169 2.84 5.06 -18.99
CA SER A 169 4.28 4.91 -19.16
C SER A 169 5.00 6.07 -18.51
N TYR A 170 6.06 5.78 -17.78
CA TYR A 170 6.84 6.81 -17.12
C TYR A 170 8.33 6.61 -17.25
N ASP A 171 9.04 7.72 -17.18
CA ASP A 171 10.48 7.81 -17.00
C ASP A 171 10.78 8.55 -15.70
N MET A 172 11.57 7.95 -14.82
CA MET A 172 11.95 8.53 -13.53
C MET A 172 13.46 8.63 -13.41
N LEU A 173 13.96 9.82 -13.10
CA LEU A 173 15.34 10.04 -12.70
C LEU A 173 15.39 10.36 -11.21
N ASN A 174 16.14 9.57 -10.45
CA ASN A 174 16.45 9.85 -9.05
C ASN A 174 17.96 10.05 -8.91
N ALA A 175 18.39 11.14 -8.30
CA ALA A 175 19.78 11.41 -7.98
C ALA A 175 19.90 11.76 -6.50
N HIS A 176 20.91 11.21 -5.83
CA HIS A 176 21.13 11.49 -4.41
C HIS A 176 22.62 11.64 -4.10
N ALA A 177 22.88 12.39 -3.01
CA ALA A 177 24.22 12.49 -2.41
C ALA A 177 24.08 12.59 -0.90
N PHE A 178 25.04 12.04 -0.17
CA PHE A 178 25.09 12.14 1.28
C PHE A 178 26.50 12.24 1.83
N SER A 179 26.60 12.76 3.05
CA SER A 179 27.80 12.80 3.86
C SER A 179 27.47 12.44 5.30
N GLU A 180 28.23 11.52 5.88
CA GLU A 180 28.13 11.10 7.27
C GLU A 180 29.50 11.18 7.93
N THR A 181 29.61 11.85 9.08
CA THR A 181 30.92 12.08 9.69
C THR A 181 30.87 12.11 11.22
N TRP A 182 31.85 11.46 11.83
CA TRP A 182 32.15 11.65 13.25
C TRP A 182 33.07 12.86 13.42
N ILE A 183 32.50 13.99 13.85
CA ILE A 183 33.24 15.22 14.15
C ILE A 183 34.11 14.99 15.41
N LYS A 184 33.53 14.31 16.42
CA LYS A 184 34.16 13.88 17.67
C LYS A 184 33.57 12.54 18.10
N LYS A 185 34.09 11.92 19.15
CA LYS A 185 33.58 10.65 19.70
C LYS A 185 32.10 10.70 20.15
N ASP A 186 31.64 11.90 20.50
CA ASP A 186 30.31 12.20 21.06
C ASP A 186 29.45 13.03 20.13
N LEU A 187 29.95 13.31 18.91
CA LEU A 187 29.25 14.15 17.95
C LEU A 187 29.33 13.57 16.53
N PHE A 188 28.19 13.12 16.01
CA PHE A 188 28.03 12.62 14.65
C PHE A 188 27.11 13.56 13.87
N PHE A 189 27.44 13.82 12.61
CA PHE A 189 26.68 14.64 11.69
C PHE A 189 26.38 13.86 10.41
N SER A 190 25.15 13.95 9.90
CA SER A 190 24.82 13.48 8.56
C SER A 190 23.99 14.52 7.81
N ALA A 191 24.22 14.62 6.50
CA ALA A 191 23.44 15.42 5.58
C ALA A 191 23.24 14.64 4.29
N GLY A 192 22.08 14.81 3.68
CA GLY A 192 21.72 14.18 2.42
C GLY A 192 20.83 15.07 1.57
N TYR A 193 20.92 14.86 0.27
CA TYR A 193 20.05 15.50 -0.70
C TYR A 193 19.59 14.48 -1.72
N THR A 194 18.32 14.54 -2.10
CA THR A 194 17.72 13.71 -3.13
C THR A 194 16.92 14.58 -4.09
N PHE A 195 17.08 14.33 -5.37
CA PHE A 195 16.28 14.89 -6.45
C PHE A 195 15.57 13.76 -7.18
N VAL A 196 14.28 13.94 -7.45
CA VAL A 196 13.47 13.05 -8.29
C VAL A 196 12.80 13.86 -9.38
N ASN A 197 12.85 13.39 -10.62
CA ASN A 197 12.03 13.87 -11.72
C ASN A 197 11.28 12.68 -12.29
N LEU A 198 9.96 12.80 -12.34
CA LEU A 198 9.05 11.80 -12.91
C LEU A 198 8.31 12.44 -14.07
N ASP A 199 8.47 11.87 -15.26
CA ASP A 199 7.71 12.20 -16.47
C ASP A 199 6.76 11.03 -16.76
N ASP A 200 5.47 11.28 -16.71
CA ASP A 200 4.42 10.29 -16.87
C ASP A 200 3.51 10.64 -18.05
N THR A 201 3.10 9.62 -18.80
CA THR A 201 2.08 9.70 -19.84
C THR A 201 1.03 8.62 -19.62
N PHE A 202 -0.23 8.96 -19.79
CA PHE A 202 -1.33 8.03 -19.63
C PHE A 202 -2.29 8.05 -20.82
N THR A 203 -2.89 6.89 -21.09
CA THR A 203 -3.90 6.68 -22.12
C THR A 203 -5.06 5.89 -21.53
N GLY A 204 -6.24 5.99 -22.15
CA GLY A 204 -7.37 5.21 -21.68
C GLY A 204 -8.56 5.20 -22.64
N SER A 205 -9.43 4.23 -22.43
CA SER A 205 -10.71 4.13 -23.13
C SER A 205 -11.69 3.25 -22.35
N ARG A 206 -12.96 3.52 -22.48
CA ARG A 206 -14.05 2.65 -22.04
C ARG A 206 -14.89 2.25 -23.23
N ILE A 207 -14.84 0.99 -23.61
CA ILE A 207 -15.45 0.43 -24.81
C ILE A 207 -16.56 -0.53 -24.41
N TYR A 208 -17.74 -0.33 -24.99
CA TYR A 208 -18.90 -1.22 -24.86
C TYR A 208 -19.03 -2.07 -26.11
N GLY A 209 -19.17 -3.38 -25.98
CA GLY A 209 -19.25 -4.30 -27.10
C GLY A 209 -19.95 -5.62 -26.77
N ASP A 210 -20.12 -6.46 -27.80
CA ASP A 210 -20.71 -7.79 -27.65
C ASP A 210 -19.74 -8.79 -27.03
N ASP A 211 -18.43 -8.47 -27.05
CA ASP A 211 -17.36 -9.27 -26.46
C ASP A 211 -16.22 -8.34 -25.97
N PHE A 212 -15.33 -8.86 -25.15
CA PHE A 212 -14.15 -8.10 -24.70
C PHE A 212 -13.19 -7.84 -25.87
N GLY A 213 -12.70 -6.62 -25.95
CA GLY A 213 -11.79 -6.21 -27.01
C GLY A 213 -12.44 -5.92 -28.37
N VAL A 214 -13.74 -6.01 -28.48
CA VAL A 214 -14.48 -5.60 -29.70
C VAL A 214 -14.44 -4.09 -29.83
N ALA A 215 -14.28 -3.61 -31.06
CA ALA A 215 -14.23 -2.19 -31.34
C ALA A 215 -15.54 -1.49 -30.87
N TYR A 216 -15.35 -0.34 -30.22
CA TYR A 216 -16.45 0.48 -29.73
C TYR A 216 -17.44 0.87 -30.84
N SER A 217 -18.73 0.71 -30.57
CA SER A 217 -19.81 1.19 -31.44
C SER A 217 -20.56 2.32 -30.72
N PRO A 218 -20.42 3.58 -31.16
CA PRO A 218 -21.13 4.73 -30.57
C PRO A 218 -22.65 4.60 -30.59
N ASN A 219 -23.19 3.82 -31.52
CA ASN A 219 -24.64 3.63 -31.67
C ASN A 219 -25.23 2.64 -30.66
N GLN A 220 -24.40 1.87 -29.98
CA GLN A 220 -24.88 0.85 -29.05
C GLN A 220 -25.15 1.41 -27.64
N TYR A 221 -24.34 2.36 -27.18
CA TYR A 221 -24.45 2.92 -25.82
C TYR A 221 -24.04 4.39 -25.79
N ALA A 222 -24.95 5.23 -26.27
CA ALA A 222 -24.80 6.68 -26.15
C ALA A 222 -24.65 7.11 -24.68
N GLY A 223 -23.65 7.89 -24.39
CA GLY A 223 -23.46 8.54 -23.09
C GLY A 223 -22.71 7.77 -22.03
N LEU A 224 -22.16 6.57 -22.30
CA LEU A 224 -21.53 5.72 -21.29
C LEU A 224 -20.04 5.45 -21.50
N GLY A 225 -19.48 5.69 -22.68
CA GLY A 225 -18.10 5.40 -23.01
C GLY A 225 -17.23 6.63 -23.26
N TYR A 226 -15.95 6.40 -23.36
CA TYR A 226 -14.96 7.39 -23.80
C TYR A 226 -13.84 6.72 -24.59
N THR A 227 -13.19 7.49 -25.43
CA THR A 227 -12.06 7.03 -26.24
C THR A 227 -10.96 8.08 -26.25
N SER A 228 -9.77 7.65 -26.65
CA SER A 228 -8.64 8.57 -26.86
C SER A 228 -8.31 9.45 -25.65
N LEU A 229 -8.59 8.96 -24.44
CA LEU A 229 -8.04 9.59 -23.25
C LEU A 229 -6.52 9.52 -23.33
N ASN A 230 -5.89 10.65 -23.24
CA ASN A 230 -4.44 10.77 -23.16
C ASN A 230 -4.07 11.97 -22.27
N GLY A 231 -2.91 11.92 -21.70
CA GLY A 231 -2.40 12.99 -20.89
C GLY A 231 -0.94 12.78 -20.52
N SER A 232 -0.39 13.77 -19.87
CA SER A 232 0.95 13.70 -19.29
C SER A 232 1.00 14.40 -17.95
N ALA A 233 1.91 13.94 -17.09
CA ALA A 233 2.26 14.60 -15.86
C ALA A 233 3.78 14.69 -15.72
N ASN A 234 4.27 15.75 -15.13
CA ASN A 234 5.66 15.89 -14.70
C ASN A 234 5.67 16.27 -13.23
N GLU A 235 6.48 15.59 -12.46
CA GLU A 235 6.67 15.86 -11.04
C GLU A 235 8.16 15.98 -10.74
N GLN A 236 8.53 17.02 -9.96
CA GLN A 236 9.88 17.23 -9.48
C GLN A 236 9.88 17.37 -7.97
N THR A 237 10.68 16.52 -7.32
CA THR A 237 10.83 16.47 -5.87
C THR A 237 12.26 16.76 -5.47
N HIS A 238 12.43 17.68 -4.53
CA HIS A 238 13.69 18.01 -3.88
C HIS A 238 13.61 17.72 -2.40
N VAL A 239 14.50 16.88 -1.87
CA VAL A 239 14.55 16.52 -0.45
C VAL A 239 15.93 16.81 0.11
N GLY A 240 16.00 17.69 1.09
CA GLY A 240 17.19 17.93 1.89
C GLY A 240 16.99 17.43 3.31
N ASN A 241 17.96 16.73 3.88
CA ASN A 241 17.93 16.29 5.27
C ASN A 241 19.25 16.54 5.98
N VAL A 242 19.17 16.87 7.28
CA VAL A 242 20.31 17.05 8.16
C VAL A 242 20.00 16.44 9.51
N ASN A 243 20.94 15.66 10.06
CA ASN A 243 20.83 15.07 11.37
C ASN A 243 22.11 15.32 12.18
N LEU A 244 21.94 15.56 13.46
CA LEU A 244 23.04 15.73 14.40
C LEU A 244 22.81 14.80 15.61
N MET A 245 23.69 13.83 15.85
CA MET A 245 23.65 13.03 17.06
C MET A 245 24.73 13.51 18.04
N ALA A 246 24.30 13.88 19.23
CA ALA A 246 25.18 14.33 20.29
C ALA A 246 24.98 13.52 21.56
N THR A 247 26.10 13.26 22.27
CA THR A 247 26.08 12.66 23.61
C THR A 247 26.72 13.66 24.60
N PRO A 248 25.98 14.76 24.94
CA PRO A 248 26.53 15.89 25.68
C PRO A 248 26.98 15.53 27.10
N VAL A 249 26.35 14.53 27.69
CA VAL A 249 26.73 13.93 28.97
C VAL A 249 26.63 12.42 28.90
N LYS A 250 27.33 11.73 29.76
CA LYS A 250 27.30 10.25 29.81
C LYS A 250 25.84 9.75 29.89
N ASN A 251 25.52 8.77 29.08
CA ASN A 251 24.19 8.11 29.02
C ASN A 251 23.04 8.95 28.47
N LEU A 252 23.26 10.15 27.95
CA LEU A 252 22.23 10.96 27.28
C LEU A 252 22.59 11.11 25.80
N THR A 253 21.73 10.64 24.91
CA THR A 253 21.84 10.85 23.46
C THR A 253 20.71 11.73 23.01
N ILE A 254 21.01 12.75 22.21
CA ILE A 254 20.06 13.70 21.62
C ILE A 254 20.32 13.73 20.12
N VAL A 255 19.24 13.61 19.33
CA VAL A 255 19.31 13.62 17.87
C VAL A 255 18.25 14.58 17.31
N PRO A 256 18.59 15.87 17.12
CA PRO A 256 17.80 16.77 16.28
C PRO A 256 17.98 16.41 14.81
N SER A 257 16.90 16.52 14.06
CA SER A 257 16.84 16.25 12.63
C SER A 257 15.98 17.31 11.95
N LEU A 258 16.37 17.72 10.75
CA LEU A 258 15.62 18.62 9.87
C LEU A 258 15.51 17.98 8.49
N ARG A 259 14.30 17.96 7.93
CA ARG A 259 14.04 17.58 6.53
C ARG A 259 13.21 18.67 5.88
N VAL A 260 13.62 19.08 4.69
CA VAL A 260 12.87 19.98 3.82
C VAL A 260 12.57 19.24 2.54
N GLU A 261 11.31 19.24 2.13
CA GLU A 261 10.82 18.59 0.93
C GLU A 261 9.99 19.59 0.12
N SER A 262 10.30 19.73 -1.15
CA SER A 262 9.58 20.58 -2.08
C SER A 262 9.19 19.76 -3.30
N ASP A 263 7.89 19.71 -3.59
CA ASP A 263 7.34 19.04 -4.75
C ASP A 263 6.66 20.05 -5.66
N THR A 264 6.86 19.89 -6.97
CA THR A 264 6.14 20.63 -8.00
C THR A 264 5.64 19.65 -9.04
N TRP A 265 4.40 19.82 -9.48
CA TRP A 265 3.84 18.97 -10.51
C TRP A 265 2.97 19.74 -11.49
N ASN A 266 2.93 19.26 -12.73
CA ASN A 266 2.07 19.73 -13.80
C ASN A 266 1.44 18.53 -14.49
N ALA A 267 0.14 18.61 -14.78
CA ALA A 267 -0.56 17.55 -15.49
C ALA A 267 -1.52 18.14 -16.53
N ASN A 268 -1.71 17.41 -17.62
CA ASN A 268 -2.71 17.71 -18.62
C ASN A 268 -3.40 16.44 -19.08
N SER A 269 -4.63 16.56 -19.51
CA SER A 269 -5.40 15.46 -20.09
C SER A 269 -6.34 15.94 -21.18
N SER A 270 -6.60 15.06 -22.14
CA SER A 270 -7.61 15.26 -23.17
C SER A 270 -8.21 13.92 -23.57
N GLY A 271 -9.43 13.95 -24.09
CA GLY A 271 -10.11 12.75 -24.55
C GLY A 271 -11.41 13.09 -25.28
N THR A 272 -12.14 12.04 -25.65
CA THR A 272 -13.41 12.15 -26.34
C THR A 272 -14.46 11.30 -25.62
N GLY A 273 -15.48 11.93 -25.09
CA GLY A 273 -16.64 11.28 -24.47
C GLY A 273 -17.80 11.10 -25.47
N THR A 274 -18.67 10.15 -25.21
CA THR A 274 -19.88 9.90 -25.99
C THR A 274 -21.09 10.21 -25.13
N PHE A 275 -21.80 11.30 -25.44
CA PHE A 275 -22.89 11.80 -24.59
C PHE A 275 -24.30 11.66 -25.18
N ALA A 276 -24.45 11.40 -26.49
CA ALA A 276 -25.72 11.16 -27.15
C ALA A 276 -25.51 10.30 -28.41
N GLU A 277 -26.61 9.76 -28.97
CA GLU A 277 -26.54 9.06 -30.25
C GLU A 277 -25.79 9.92 -31.28
N ASN A 278 -24.62 9.48 -31.72
CA ASN A 278 -23.75 10.13 -32.70
C ASN A 278 -23.02 11.42 -32.26
N ALA A 279 -23.01 11.79 -31.00
CA ALA A 279 -22.24 12.95 -30.52
C ALA A 279 -20.95 12.52 -29.79
N THR A 280 -19.83 12.81 -30.40
CA THR A 280 -18.50 12.71 -29.75
C THR A 280 -18.10 14.10 -29.29
N GLU A 281 -17.78 14.24 -28.00
CA GLU A 281 -17.42 15.54 -27.43
C GLU A 281 -16.03 15.51 -26.84
N PRO A 282 -15.14 16.41 -27.29
CA PRO A 282 -13.80 16.53 -26.70
C PRO A 282 -13.89 17.14 -25.30
N TYR A 283 -13.06 16.65 -24.40
CA TYR A 283 -12.82 17.25 -23.10
C TYR A 283 -11.33 17.41 -22.87
N SER A 284 -10.95 18.35 -22.01
CA SER A 284 -9.56 18.56 -21.61
C SER A 284 -9.50 19.04 -20.18
N GLY A 285 -8.38 18.75 -19.51
CA GLY A 285 -8.10 19.19 -18.17
C GLY A 285 -6.62 19.54 -18.02
N ASN A 286 -6.33 20.51 -17.16
CA ASN A 286 -4.99 20.86 -16.76
C ASN A 286 -4.95 21.02 -15.25
N GLY A 287 -3.83 20.66 -14.65
CA GLY A 287 -3.57 20.88 -13.23
C GLY A 287 -2.11 21.16 -13.00
N ASN A 288 -1.82 21.97 -11.99
CA ASN A 288 -0.49 22.13 -11.46
C ASN A 288 -0.57 22.38 -9.95
N GLY A 289 0.50 22.10 -9.27
CA GLY A 289 0.59 22.35 -7.85
C GLY A 289 2.04 22.37 -7.39
N GLU A 290 2.21 22.94 -6.23
CA GLU A 290 3.48 22.92 -5.51
C GLU A 290 3.22 22.69 -4.02
N THR A 291 4.13 21.98 -3.36
CA THR A 291 4.12 21.80 -1.90
C THR A 291 5.51 22.04 -1.34
N LEU A 292 5.55 22.54 -0.11
CA LEU A 292 6.76 22.67 0.68
C LEU A 292 6.48 22.16 2.09
N ASP A 293 7.17 21.09 2.49
CA ASP A 293 7.12 20.51 3.83
C ASP A 293 8.45 20.74 4.56
N VAL A 294 8.37 21.32 5.76
CA VAL A 294 9.52 21.44 6.69
C VAL A 294 9.22 20.54 7.88
N ARG A 295 10.03 19.50 8.05
CA ARG A 295 9.90 18.53 9.13
C ARG A 295 11.06 18.64 10.11
N GLU A 296 10.72 18.85 11.36
CA GLU A 296 11.64 18.86 12.48
C GLU A 296 11.40 17.65 13.37
N ARG A 297 12.48 17.04 13.86
CA ARG A 297 12.39 15.92 14.78
C ARG A 297 13.46 16.01 15.85
N LEU A 298 13.09 15.67 17.08
CA LEU A 298 14.00 15.56 18.21
C LEU A 298 13.81 14.18 18.88
N ASP A 299 14.86 13.35 18.86
CA ASP A 299 14.91 12.11 19.61
C ASP A 299 15.83 12.28 20.82
N VAL A 300 15.37 11.81 21.98
CA VAL A 300 16.15 11.83 23.23
C VAL A 300 16.13 10.44 23.84
N ARG A 301 17.29 9.93 24.19
CA ARG A 301 17.46 8.65 24.88
C ARG A 301 18.34 8.83 26.11
N TYR A 302 17.87 8.34 27.26
CA TYR A 302 18.58 8.39 28.53
C TYR A 302 18.73 7.01 29.18
N THR A 303 19.94 6.64 29.55
CA THR A 303 20.29 5.34 30.14
C THR A 303 21.02 5.47 31.47
N GLY A 304 20.95 6.64 32.12
CA GLY A 304 21.68 6.94 33.35
C GLY A 304 21.09 6.37 34.63
N VAL A 305 19.82 5.89 34.60
CA VAL A 305 19.20 5.20 35.73
C VAL A 305 19.47 3.70 35.61
N THR A 306 19.99 3.11 36.67
CA THR A 306 20.29 1.66 36.68
C THR A 306 19.04 0.85 36.34
N ASN A 307 19.17 -0.09 35.41
CA ASN A 307 18.09 -0.96 34.91
C ASN A 307 16.97 -0.26 34.16
N TRP A 308 17.12 1.00 33.75
CA TRP A 308 16.12 1.72 32.96
C TRP A 308 16.71 2.31 31.69
N VAL A 309 15.91 2.32 30.65
CA VAL A 309 16.14 3.08 29.41
C VAL A 309 14.89 3.91 29.16
N PHE A 310 15.04 5.21 29.07
CA PHE A 310 13.98 6.14 28.69
C PHE A 310 14.21 6.65 27.28
N SER A 311 13.14 6.81 26.54
CA SER A 311 13.11 7.44 25.22
C SER A 311 11.95 8.39 25.09
N CYS A 312 12.16 9.51 24.46
CA CYS A 312 11.09 10.37 24.00
C CYS A 312 11.46 10.94 22.63
N SER A 313 10.44 11.20 21.83
CA SER A 313 10.61 11.91 20.55
C SER A 313 9.47 12.87 20.32
N GLY A 314 9.80 13.99 19.66
CA GLY A 314 8.85 14.94 19.10
C GLY A 314 9.13 15.08 17.60
N GLU A 315 8.10 15.11 16.78
CA GLU A 315 8.16 15.36 15.35
C GLU A 315 7.09 16.38 14.98
N TRP A 316 7.47 17.36 14.19
CA TRP A 316 6.62 18.43 13.69
C TRP A 316 6.82 18.55 12.20
N THR A 317 5.78 18.83 11.45
CA THR A 317 5.86 19.21 10.05
C THR A 317 4.94 20.39 9.82
N GLU A 318 5.47 21.45 9.25
CA GLU A 318 4.74 22.56 8.68
C GLU A 318 4.80 22.43 7.17
N GLY A 319 3.64 22.30 6.53
CA GLY A 319 3.50 22.20 5.08
C GLY A 319 2.63 23.31 4.54
N SER A 320 2.96 23.76 3.36
CA SER A 320 2.13 24.67 2.56
C SER A 320 2.16 24.23 1.11
N GLY A 321 1.05 24.43 0.40
CA GLY A 321 0.95 24.12 -1.00
C GLY A 321 -0.17 24.86 -1.68
N ASN A 322 -0.19 24.77 -2.99
CA ASN A 322 -1.30 25.25 -3.80
C ASN A 322 -1.64 24.20 -4.87
N LEU A 323 -2.90 24.20 -5.28
CA LEU A 323 -3.44 23.34 -6.31
C LEU A 323 -4.29 24.19 -7.24
N PHE A 324 -3.91 24.24 -8.51
CA PHE A 324 -4.70 24.83 -9.58
C PHE A 324 -5.20 23.74 -10.50
N GLN A 325 -6.50 23.75 -10.80
CA GLN A 325 -7.14 22.82 -11.71
C GLN A 325 -8.10 23.53 -12.64
N THR A 326 -8.13 23.12 -13.91
CA THR A 326 -9.12 23.55 -14.88
C THR A 326 -9.59 22.39 -15.72
N ASN A 327 -10.90 22.22 -15.83
CA ASN A 327 -11.55 21.25 -16.70
C ASN A 327 -12.32 22.00 -17.78
N GLY A 328 -11.92 21.80 -19.04
CA GLY A 328 -12.67 22.29 -20.19
C GLY A 328 -13.91 21.42 -20.36
N LEU A 329 -15.08 22.04 -20.28
CA LEU A 329 -16.34 21.39 -20.58
C LEU A 329 -16.70 21.61 -22.05
N TYR A 330 -17.22 20.57 -22.65
CA TYR A 330 -17.62 20.41 -24.04
C TYR A 330 -18.92 21.16 -24.37
N THR A 331 -19.06 21.48 -25.62
CA THR A 331 -20.32 22.00 -26.16
C THR A 331 -21.25 20.84 -26.55
N VAL A 332 -22.39 20.69 -25.89
CA VAL A 332 -23.44 19.81 -26.37
C VAL A 332 -24.07 20.43 -27.61
N SER A 333 -23.95 19.73 -28.74
CA SER A 333 -24.60 20.02 -30.04
C SER A 333 -25.47 21.29 -30.09
N GLY A 334 -24.85 22.43 -30.38
CA GLY A 334 -25.56 23.69 -30.68
C GLY A 334 -25.95 24.58 -29.48
N SER A 335 -25.65 24.19 -28.26
CA SER A 335 -25.76 25.05 -27.08
C SER A 335 -24.36 25.31 -26.49
N PRO A 336 -24.08 26.54 -26.02
CA PRO A 336 -22.85 26.78 -25.29
C PRO A 336 -22.82 25.84 -24.07
N GLY A 337 -21.80 25.01 -23.97
CA GLY A 337 -21.56 24.14 -22.82
C GLY A 337 -21.42 24.99 -21.54
N PRO A 338 -21.49 24.36 -20.36
CA PRO A 338 -21.20 25.06 -19.13
C PRO A 338 -19.76 25.60 -19.18
N PRO A 339 -19.48 26.71 -18.49
CA PRO A 339 -18.15 27.30 -18.47
C PRO A 339 -17.12 26.30 -17.91
N PRO A 340 -15.84 26.40 -18.31
CA PRO A 340 -14.81 25.55 -17.75
C PRO A 340 -14.78 25.67 -16.23
N VAL A 341 -14.65 24.54 -15.55
CA VAL A 341 -14.43 24.52 -14.11
C VAL A 341 -13.00 25.00 -13.86
N LEU A 342 -12.87 25.97 -12.99
CA LEU A 342 -11.61 26.50 -12.50
C LEU A 342 -11.61 26.35 -10.98
N ALA A 343 -10.61 25.65 -10.44
CA ALA A 343 -10.43 25.52 -9.01
C ALA A 343 -8.99 25.96 -8.62
N LEU A 344 -8.89 26.80 -7.61
CA LEU A 344 -7.64 27.22 -6.99
C LEU A 344 -7.79 27.04 -5.49
N THR A 345 -6.94 26.20 -4.91
CA THR A 345 -6.94 25.87 -3.49
C THR A 345 -5.55 26.07 -2.93
N ASP A 346 -5.44 26.82 -1.84
CA ASP A 346 -4.24 26.85 -1.02
C ASP A 346 -4.40 25.83 0.10
N GLU A 347 -3.35 25.07 0.37
CA GLU A 347 -3.32 24.06 1.41
C GLU A 347 -2.26 24.41 2.46
N THR A 348 -2.61 24.22 3.73
CA THR A 348 -1.65 24.18 4.82
C THR A 348 -1.76 22.87 5.55
N ARG A 349 -0.63 22.34 5.97
CA ARG A 349 -0.53 21.08 6.69
C ARG A 349 0.19 21.28 8.01
N TRP A 350 -0.40 20.77 9.08
CA TRP A 350 0.21 20.73 10.38
C TRP A 350 0.26 19.30 10.90
N PHE A 351 1.47 18.77 11.07
CA PHE A 351 1.68 17.45 11.65
C PHE A 351 2.46 17.54 12.95
N GLN A 352 2.02 16.78 13.96
CA GLN A 352 2.76 16.62 15.20
C GLN A 352 2.64 15.19 15.73
N LYS A 353 3.76 14.67 16.25
CA LYS A 353 3.80 13.37 16.91
C LYS A 353 4.71 13.41 18.12
N TYR A 354 4.20 12.99 19.26
CA TYR A 354 4.96 12.87 20.51
C TYR A 354 4.95 11.42 20.94
N SER A 355 6.13 10.85 21.21
CA SER A 355 6.26 9.48 21.66
C SER A 355 7.07 9.43 22.94
N ILE A 356 6.64 8.57 23.86
CA ILE A 356 7.38 8.28 25.09
C ILE A 356 7.53 6.77 25.23
N GLY A 357 8.65 6.35 25.82
CA GLY A 357 8.89 4.93 26.09
C GLY A 357 9.81 4.75 27.27
N ALA A 358 9.57 3.69 28.02
CA ALA A 358 10.41 3.28 29.12
C ALA A 358 10.61 1.76 29.06
N ARG A 359 11.85 1.35 29.16
CA ARG A 359 12.23 -0.05 29.28
C ARG A 359 12.86 -0.29 30.62
N TRP A 360 12.32 -1.25 31.39
CA TRP A 360 12.75 -1.60 32.70
C TRP A 360 13.24 -3.05 32.79
N TYR A 361 14.38 -3.24 33.45
CA TYR A 361 15.02 -4.54 33.71
C TYR A 361 14.97 -4.81 35.23
N PRO A 362 13.78 -5.14 35.82
CA PRO A 362 13.66 -5.31 37.27
C PRO A 362 14.59 -6.39 37.81
N ILE A 363 14.71 -7.48 37.08
CA ILE A 363 15.64 -8.58 37.37
C ILE A 363 16.20 -9.14 36.04
N ARG A 364 17.26 -9.90 36.11
CA ARG A 364 18.04 -10.41 34.95
C ARG A 364 17.19 -11.13 33.86
N ARG A 365 15.99 -11.62 34.23
CA ARG A 365 15.15 -12.45 33.35
C ARG A 365 13.83 -11.80 32.97
N VAL A 366 13.64 -10.55 33.34
CA VAL A 366 12.40 -9.81 33.10
C VAL A 366 12.73 -8.49 32.41
N ILE A 367 12.03 -8.23 31.31
CA ILE A 367 12.07 -6.93 30.62
C ILE A 367 10.63 -6.45 30.49
N ILE A 368 10.37 -5.23 30.89
CA ILE A 368 9.11 -4.55 30.74
C ILE A 368 9.33 -3.33 29.86
N ASP A 369 8.66 -3.28 28.72
CA ASP A 369 8.61 -2.13 27.85
C ASP A 369 7.21 -1.52 27.94
N ALA A 370 7.13 -0.24 28.25
CA ALA A 370 5.88 0.53 28.21
C ALA A 370 6.10 1.79 27.38
N GLY A 371 5.14 2.12 26.56
CA GLY A 371 5.22 3.30 25.72
C GLY A 371 3.89 3.70 25.13
N GLY A 372 3.89 4.81 24.43
CA GLY A 372 2.75 5.29 23.69
C GLY A 372 3.10 6.53 22.88
N TYR A 373 2.18 6.93 22.06
CA TYR A 373 2.29 8.16 21.29
C TYR A 373 0.94 8.86 21.11
N TYR A 374 1.04 10.16 20.91
CA TYR A 374 -0.02 10.99 20.36
C TYR A 374 0.44 11.51 19.01
N LYS A 375 -0.46 11.47 18.02
CA LYS A 375 -0.23 11.96 16.66
C LYS A 375 -1.45 12.76 16.22
N ARG A 376 -1.21 13.93 15.63
CA ARG A 376 -2.20 14.73 14.91
C ARG A 376 -1.65 15.12 13.55
N ASN A 377 -2.47 15.00 12.52
CA ASN A 377 -2.19 15.49 11.17
C ASN A 377 -3.41 16.27 10.70
N GLU A 378 -3.24 17.54 10.43
CA GLU A 378 -4.32 18.46 10.06
C GLU A 378 -4.00 19.09 8.73
N TYR A 379 -4.99 19.17 7.89
CA TYR A 379 -4.98 19.85 6.60
C TYR A 379 -6.07 20.92 6.64
N ASP A 380 -5.68 22.14 6.31
CA ASP A 380 -6.59 23.25 6.09
C ASP A 380 -6.54 23.65 4.61
N TYR A 381 -7.70 23.73 3.99
CA TYR A 381 -7.87 24.08 2.58
C TYR A 381 -8.57 25.42 2.46
N ASN A 382 -7.89 26.37 1.88
CA ASN A 382 -8.45 27.66 1.53
C ASN A 382 -8.84 27.64 0.04
N ILE A 383 -10.13 27.52 -0.23
CA ILE A 383 -10.67 27.52 -1.59
C ILE A 383 -10.73 28.97 -2.07
N VAL A 384 -9.66 29.39 -2.77
CA VAL A 384 -9.53 30.76 -3.30
C VAL A 384 -10.53 31.01 -4.42
N GLN A 385 -10.73 30.00 -5.27
CA GLN A 385 -11.67 30.05 -6.37
C GLN A 385 -12.19 28.65 -6.70
N ASP A 386 -13.50 28.54 -6.90
CA ASP A 386 -14.13 27.35 -7.48
C ASP A 386 -15.34 27.78 -8.32
N SER A 387 -15.30 27.45 -9.60
CA SER A 387 -16.37 27.74 -10.54
C SER A 387 -17.21 26.50 -10.86
N THR A 388 -17.10 25.41 -10.08
CA THR A 388 -17.93 24.22 -10.27
C THR A 388 -19.42 24.59 -10.19
N PRO A 389 -20.21 24.28 -11.23
CA PRO A 389 -21.62 24.65 -11.24
C PRO A 389 -22.38 23.94 -10.13
N ASN A 390 -23.02 24.70 -9.29
CA ASN A 390 -23.98 24.17 -8.33
C ASN A 390 -25.26 23.77 -9.10
N TYR A 391 -25.50 22.48 -9.33
CA TYR A 391 -26.66 21.99 -10.05
C TYR A 391 -27.83 21.74 -9.09
N PRO A 392 -28.76 22.67 -8.92
CA PRO A 392 -29.91 22.47 -8.05
C PRO A 392 -30.97 21.52 -8.67
N SER A 393 -30.88 21.19 -9.95
CA SER A 393 -31.91 20.41 -10.65
C SER A 393 -31.81 18.89 -10.42
N SER A 394 -30.72 18.39 -9.86
CA SER A 394 -30.55 16.94 -9.65
C SER A 394 -30.91 16.47 -8.23
N GLY A 395 -31.29 17.38 -7.33
CA GLY A 395 -31.48 17.05 -5.90
C GLY A 395 -30.18 16.70 -5.17
N ASN A 396 -29.07 16.67 -5.87
CA ASN A 396 -27.75 16.55 -5.30
C ASN A 396 -27.22 17.95 -5.01
N THR A 397 -27.41 18.42 -3.80
CA THR A 397 -26.53 19.46 -3.27
C THR A 397 -25.12 18.89 -3.35
N TYR A 398 -24.25 19.54 -4.09
CA TYR A 398 -22.82 19.22 -4.03
C TYR A 398 -22.40 19.28 -2.57
N PRO A 399 -21.76 18.24 -2.07
CA PRO A 399 -21.19 18.31 -0.74
C PRO A 399 -20.29 19.53 -0.72
N ALA A 400 -20.43 20.31 0.30
CA ALA A 400 -19.53 21.35 0.60
C ALA A 400 -18.09 20.82 0.47
N PHE A 401 -17.22 21.60 -0.16
CA PHE A 401 -15.80 21.28 -0.24
C PHE A 401 -15.25 21.16 1.18
N LEU A 402 -14.28 20.28 1.38
CA LEU A 402 -13.56 20.20 2.64
C LEU A 402 -12.71 21.47 2.81
N ILE A 403 -12.86 22.15 3.94
CA ILE A 403 -11.98 23.23 4.35
C ILE A 403 -11.03 22.81 5.46
N MET A 404 -11.28 21.69 6.12
CA MET A 404 -10.38 21.13 7.13
C MET A 404 -10.57 19.62 7.22
N GLN A 405 -9.47 18.91 7.42
CA GLN A 405 -9.45 17.50 7.77
C GLN A 405 -8.37 17.23 8.82
N SER A 406 -8.76 16.61 9.94
CA SER A 406 -7.85 16.31 11.04
C SER A 406 -7.89 14.81 11.34
N PHE A 407 -6.71 14.21 11.50
CA PHE A 407 -6.51 12.82 11.90
C PHE A 407 -5.80 12.82 13.25
N GLU A 408 -6.44 12.33 14.27
CA GLU A 408 -5.83 12.19 15.59
C GLU A 408 -5.69 10.73 15.98
N THR A 409 -4.58 10.38 16.60
CA THR A 409 -4.33 9.02 17.09
C THR A 409 -3.63 9.07 18.43
N THR A 410 -4.17 8.35 19.41
CA THR A 410 -3.52 8.04 20.68
C THR A 410 -3.27 6.55 20.77
N ASP A 411 -2.05 6.17 21.11
CA ASP A 411 -1.61 4.79 21.28
C ASP A 411 -0.96 4.57 22.63
N GLY A 412 -1.24 3.42 23.23
CA GLY A 412 -0.56 2.96 24.41
C GLY A 412 -0.22 1.47 24.30
N ASN A 413 1.01 1.10 24.60
CA ASN A 413 1.47 -0.28 24.47
C ASN A 413 2.30 -0.73 25.68
N LEU A 414 2.17 -2.02 25.99
CA LEU A 414 2.92 -2.71 27.03
C LEU A 414 3.44 -4.04 26.50
N ARG A 415 4.73 -4.28 26.68
CA ARG A 415 5.38 -5.54 26.35
C ARG A 415 6.11 -6.10 27.55
N LEU A 416 5.83 -7.34 27.88
CA LEU A 416 6.50 -8.10 28.94
C LEU A 416 7.31 -9.23 28.29
N THR A 417 8.62 -9.28 28.56
CA THR A 417 9.47 -10.39 28.15
C THR A 417 9.96 -11.11 29.41
N LEU A 418 9.62 -12.39 29.54
CA LEU A 418 10.02 -13.25 30.63
C LEU A 418 10.92 -14.38 30.14
N ARG A 419 11.98 -14.68 30.88
CA ARG A 419 12.86 -15.84 30.66
C ARG A 419 12.87 -16.70 31.92
N PRO A 420 11.78 -17.48 32.19
CA PRO A 420 11.67 -18.23 33.44
C PRO A 420 12.82 -19.22 33.63
N VAL A 421 13.28 -19.81 32.53
CA VAL A 421 14.48 -20.64 32.45
C VAL A 421 15.30 -20.22 31.22
N GLN A 422 16.57 -20.69 31.12
CA GLN A 422 17.48 -20.22 30.06
C GLN A 422 17.02 -20.52 28.65
N ASN A 423 16.26 -21.59 28.48
CA ASN A 423 15.80 -22.11 27.20
C ASN A 423 14.33 -21.79 26.88
N VAL A 424 13.65 -20.95 27.69
CA VAL A 424 12.26 -20.52 27.46
C VAL A 424 12.20 -19.00 27.48
N THR A 425 11.60 -18.42 26.45
CA THR A 425 11.27 -17.00 26.38
C THR A 425 9.77 -16.84 26.14
N LEU A 426 9.11 -16.05 26.98
CA LEU A 426 7.72 -15.66 26.86
C LEU A 426 7.69 -14.16 26.54
N VAL A 427 6.94 -13.77 25.52
CA VAL A 427 6.72 -12.37 25.16
C VAL A 427 5.21 -12.11 25.06
N SER A 428 4.72 -11.29 25.98
CA SER A 428 3.33 -10.80 25.96
C SER A 428 3.31 -9.34 25.51
N ARG A 429 2.42 -8.98 24.64
CA ARG A 429 2.20 -7.60 24.19
C ARG A 429 0.71 -7.28 24.28
N TYR A 430 0.41 -6.09 24.75
CA TYR A 430 -0.90 -5.47 24.65
C TYR A 430 -0.74 -4.07 24.07
N GLU A 431 -1.63 -3.69 23.16
CA GLU A 431 -1.67 -2.37 22.53
C GLU A 431 -3.11 -1.91 22.44
N TYR A 432 -3.33 -0.66 22.77
CA TYR A 432 -4.61 0.03 22.61
C TYR A 432 -4.39 1.27 21.75
N GLN A 433 -5.17 1.42 20.69
CA GLN A 433 -5.16 2.57 19.80
C GLN A 433 -6.57 3.15 19.69
N TYR A 434 -6.64 4.47 19.75
CA TYR A 434 -7.85 5.26 19.51
C TYR A 434 -7.52 6.31 18.45
N SER A 435 -8.32 6.37 17.38
CA SER A 435 -8.15 7.32 16.29
C SER A 435 -9.46 7.97 15.92
N THR A 436 -9.40 9.25 15.55
CA THR A 436 -10.53 10.01 15.01
C THR A 436 -10.13 10.65 13.68
N ILE A 437 -11.11 10.80 12.81
CA ILE A 437 -11.04 11.61 11.61
C ILE A 437 -12.16 12.62 11.70
N ASP A 438 -11.79 13.89 11.77
CA ASP A 438 -12.72 15.01 11.80
C ASP A 438 -12.62 15.80 10.51
N THR A 439 -13.75 16.20 9.94
CA THR A 439 -13.84 16.99 8.72
C THR A 439 -14.71 18.21 8.93
N ALA A 440 -14.33 19.33 8.33
CA ALA A 440 -15.18 20.51 8.23
C ALA A 440 -15.43 20.83 6.75
N PRO A 441 -16.69 20.79 6.31
CA PRO A 441 -17.06 21.21 4.97
C PRO A 441 -17.23 22.72 4.90
N ASP A 442 -16.96 23.31 3.72
CA ASP A 442 -17.35 24.67 3.41
C ASP A 442 -18.89 24.75 3.30
N PRO A 443 -19.58 25.59 4.06
CA PRO A 443 -21.02 25.72 4.00
C PRO A 443 -21.45 26.41 2.68
N VAL A 444 -21.78 25.60 1.67
CA VAL A 444 -22.41 26.11 0.45
C VAL A 444 -23.91 26.26 0.69
N PRO A 445 -24.51 27.45 0.55
CA PRO A 445 -25.95 27.62 0.67
C PRO A 445 -26.67 26.80 -0.40
N ASP A 446 -27.60 25.94 0.00
CA ASP A 446 -28.56 25.36 -0.95
C ASP A 446 -29.50 26.48 -1.44
N PRO A 447 -29.45 26.85 -2.75
CA PRO A 447 -30.29 27.92 -3.28
C PRO A 447 -31.78 27.64 -3.14
N ASN A 448 -32.19 26.38 -2.91
CA ASN A 448 -33.58 25.99 -2.77
C ASN A 448 -34.06 25.90 -1.32
N ASN A 449 -33.18 25.80 -0.33
CA ASN A 449 -33.56 25.41 1.02
C ASN A 449 -32.90 26.24 2.15
N ASN A 450 -32.03 27.19 1.85
CA ASN A 450 -31.21 27.94 2.82
C ASN A 450 -30.48 27.07 3.88
N ASN A 451 -30.43 25.77 3.68
CA ASN A 451 -29.71 24.86 4.55
C ASN A 451 -28.24 24.98 4.22
N GLN A 452 -27.52 25.63 5.09
CA GLN A 452 -26.07 25.62 5.06
C GLN A 452 -25.58 24.28 5.62
N ALA A 453 -24.63 23.67 4.96
CA ALA A 453 -23.85 22.62 5.59
C ALA A 453 -23.24 23.19 6.87
N SER A 454 -23.51 22.55 7.99
CA SER A 454 -23.14 23.08 9.28
C SER A 454 -21.86 22.43 9.79
N GLY A 455 -20.84 23.22 9.94
CA GLY A 455 -19.80 23.00 10.91
C GLY A 455 -18.98 21.70 10.77
N GLN A 456 -18.06 21.56 11.67
CA GLN A 456 -17.18 20.40 11.81
C GLN A 456 -17.99 19.13 12.12
N THR A 457 -17.70 18.05 11.41
CA THR A 457 -18.34 16.76 11.64
C THR A 457 -17.28 15.68 11.84
N GLN A 458 -17.48 14.86 12.87
CA GLN A 458 -16.65 13.69 13.07
C GLN A 458 -16.97 12.66 11.99
N SER A 459 -16.01 12.37 11.14
CA SER A 459 -16.18 11.47 9.99
C SER A 459 -15.98 10.01 10.36
N SER A 460 -15.10 9.71 11.31
CA SER A 460 -14.82 8.34 11.73
C SER A 460 -14.18 8.27 13.11
N ILE A 461 -14.52 7.23 13.85
CA ILE A 461 -13.85 6.83 15.10
C ILE A 461 -13.38 5.40 14.95
N MET A 462 -12.10 5.15 15.18
CA MET A 462 -11.53 3.82 15.17
C MET A 462 -10.93 3.48 16.54
N THR A 463 -11.30 2.33 17.07
CA THR A 463 -10.68 1.74 18.26
C THR A 463 -10.05 0.41 17.89
N SER A 464 -8.85 0.15 18.36
CA SER A 464 -8.16 -1.12 18.13
C SER A 464 -7.48 -1.61 19.41
N GLN A 465 -7.63 -2.89 19.69
CA GLN A 465 -6.95 -3.57 20.78
C GLN A 465 -6.24 -4.80 20.22
N ILE A 466 -4.96 -4.94 20.53
CA ILE A 466 -4.14 -6.03 20.07
C ILE A 466 -3.55 -6.72 21.28
N PHE A 467 -3.82 -8.01 21.42
CA PHE A 467 -3.14 -8.87 22.37
C PHE A 467 -2.30 -9.88 21.60
N ALA A 468 -1.01 -9.98 21.94
CA ALA A 468 -0.11 -10.95 21.33
C ALA A 468 0.68 -11.70 22.40
N GLN A 469 0.77 -13.02 22.28
CA GLN A 469 1.55 -13.90 23.12
C GLN A 469 2.46 -14.75 22.27
N ASN A 470 3.77 -14.72 22.53
CA ASN A 470 4.75 -15.57 21.88
C ASN A 470 5.52 -16.38 22.93
N VAL A 471 5.75 -17.64 22.62
CA VAL A 471 6.53 -18.57 23.43
C VAL A 471 7.60 -19.18 22.54
N SER A 472 8.86 -19.05 22.95
CA SER A 472 9.98 -19.73 22.29
C SER A 472 10.62 -20.69 23.30
N TRP A 473 10.83 -21.93 22.90
CA TRP A 473 11.40 -22.97 23.74
C TRP A 473 12.43 -23.80 23.00
N THR A 474 13.63 -23.92 23.59
CA THR A 474 14.71 -24.77 23.07
C THR A 474 14.97 -25.89 24.08
N PRO A 475 14.16 -26.99 24.04
CA PRO A 475 14.27 -28.07 25.04
C PRO A 475 15.66 -28.72 25.05
N TRP A 476 16.28 -28.83 23.88
CA TRP A 476 17.68 -29.25 23.71
C TRP A 476 18.29 -28.59 22.48
N SER A 477 19.60 -28.68 22.32
CA SER A 477 20.39 -27.97 21.30
C SER A 477 19.97 -28.20 19.83
N ARG A 478 19.19 -29.24 19.57
CA ARG A 478 18.74 -29.63 18.23
C ARG A 478 17.26 -29.39 17.98
N LEU A 479 16.52 -28.84 18.93
CA LEU A 479 15.09 -28.56 18.78
C LEU A 479 14.78 -27.15 19.24
N PHE A 480 14.25 -26.34 18.32
CA PHE A 480 13.68 -25.02 18.61
C PHE A 480 12.18 -25.06 18.31
N LEU A 481 11.37 -24.60 19.25
CA LEU A 481 9.91 -24.50 19.14
C LEU A 481 9.50 -23.06 19.38
N GLN A 482 8.58 -22.59 18.57
CA GLN A 482 7.93 -21.28 18.76
C GLN A 482 6.43 -21.44 18.58
N ALA A 483 5.65 -20.83 19.46
CA ALA A 483 4.21 -20.72 19.34
C ALA A 483 3.80 -19.26 19.54
N GLY A 484 2.85 -18.81 18.75
CA GLY A 484 2.30 -17.46 18.78
C GLY A 484 0.77 -17.48 18.81
N PHE A 485 0.20 -16.54 19.51
CA PHE A 485 -1.23 -16.25 19.51
C PHE A 485 -1.40 -14.74 19.40
N ASN A 486 -2.22 -14.29 18.44
CA ASN A 486 -2.63 -12.89 18.33
C ASN A 486 -4.15 -12.83 18.34
N TYR A 487 -4.69 -11.85 19.04
CA TYR A 487 -6.10 -11.51 19.04
C TYR A 487 -6.24 -10.01 18.81
N VAL A 488 -6.96 -9.64 17.77
CA VAL A 488 -7.22 -8.26 17.38
C VAL A 488 -8.70 -8.00 17.48
N VAL A 489 -9.07 -6.92 18.15
CA VAL A 489 -10.41 -6.36 18.18
C VAL A 489 -10.31 -4.94 17.65
N SER A 490 -10.93 -4.68 16.52
CA SER A 490 -10.94 -3.34 15.91
C SER A 490 -12.34 -3.00 15.43
N GLU A 491 -12.77 -1.79 15.72
CA GLU A 491 -14.07 -1.26 15.31
C GLU A 491 -13.88 0.12 14.70
N THR A 492 -14.49 0.35 13.54
CA THR A 492 -14.60 1.66 12.90
C THR A 492 -16.06 2.08 12.88
N LYS A 493 -16.36 3.25 13.41
CA LYS A 493 -17.68 3.89 13.42
C LYS A 493 -17.65 5.12 12.57
N THR A 494 -18.68 5.28 11.74
CA THR A 494 -18.92 6.48 10.95
C THR A 494 -20.26 7.07 11.36
N PRO A 495 -20.29 7.93 12.39
CA PRO A 495 -21.54 8.45 12.95
C PRO A 495 -22.23 9.38 11.95
N ALA A 496 -23.56 9.53 12.11
CA ALA A 496 -24.33 10.51 11.38
C ALA A 496 -23.86 11.93 11.74
N SER A 497 -23.93 12.81 10.75
CA SER A 497 -23.68 14.24 10.91
C SER A 497 -24.89 15.06 10.44
N ALA A 498 -24.76 16.38 10.48
CA ALA A 498 -25.81 17.27 9.94
C ALA A 498 -26.04 17.11 8.43
N ILE A 499 -25.04 16.59 7.70
CA ILE A 499 -25.02 16.48 6.25
C ILE A 499 -24.87 15.05 5.73
N THR A 500 -24.52 14.10 6.58
CA THR A 500 -24.33 12.69 6.20
C THR A 500 -25.13 11.76 7.10
N GLN A 501 -25.57 10.63 6.57
CA GLN A 501 -26.17 9.55 7.36
C GLN A 501 -25.07 8.72 8.01
N ALA A 502 -25.43 8.02 9.10
CA ALA A 502 -24.55 7.05 9.70
C ALA A 502 -24.38 5.85 8.76
N GLU A 503 -23.14 5.42 8.58
CA GLU A 503 -22.81 4.16 7.93
C GLU A 503 -22.81 3.00 8.93
N LEU A 504 -22.87 1.79 8.43
CA LEU A 504 -22.72 0.60 9.27
C LEU A 504 -21.33 0.55 9.90
N ASN A 505 -21.27 0.16 11.17
CA ASN A 505 -20.00 -0.04 11.84
C ASN A 505 -19.24 -1.20 11.18
N SER A 506 -17.98 -0.96 10.88
CA SER A 506 -17.07 -1.98 10.40
C SER A 506 -16.27 -2.55 11.56
N GLN A 507 -16.19 -3.87 11.64
CA GLN A 507 -15.33 -4.57 12.56
C GLN A 507 -14.23 -5.30 11.81
N ASN A 508 -13.05 -5.37 12.41
CA ASN A 508 -11.93 -6.14 11.89
C ASN A 508 -11.34 -6.98 13.03
N ASN A 509 -12.18 -7.90 13.53
CA ASN A 509 -11.83 -8.78 14.63
C ASN A 509 -11.31 -10.10 14.05
N TYR A 510 -10.12 -10.49 14.46
CA TYR A 510 -9.57 -11.77 14.06
C TYR A 510 -8.59 -12.31 15.10
N TRP A 511 -8.31 -13.58 15.01
CA TRP A 511 -7.25 -14.20 15.79
C TRP A 511 -6.39 -15.14 14.93
N THR A 512 -5.14 -15.29 15.34
CA THR A 512 -4.21 -16.18 14.69
C THR A 512 -3.48 -17.03 15.72
N VAL A 513 -3.25 -18.29 15.38
CA VAL A 513 -2.32 -19.17 16.08
C VAL A 513 -1.21 -19.55 15.11
N THR A 514 0.02 -19.43 15.56
CA THR A 514 1.19 -19.87 14.81
C THR A 514 1.97 -20.90 15.61
N PHE A 515 2.53 -21.87 14.93
CA PHE A 515 3.46 -22.82 15.52
C PHE A 515 4.59 -23.08 14.52
N ASP A 516 5.82 -22.96 14.99
CA ASP A 516 7.03 -23.23 14.23
C ASP A 516 7.94 -24.17 15.01
N SER A 517 8.49 -25.15 14.32
CA SER A 517 9.46 -26.09 14.87
C SER A 517 10.65 -26.21 13.93
N THR A 518 11.86 -26.07 14.48
CA THR A 518 13.10 -26.36 13.77
C THR A 518 13.81 -27.52 14.47
N VAL A 519 14.06 -28.60 13.74
CA VAL A 519 14.76 -29.79 14.20
C VAL A 519 16.09 -29.91 13.44
N VAL A 520 17.20 -29.84 14.13
CA VAL A 520 18.53 -30.17 13.60
C VAL A 520 18.67 -31.70 13.60
N VAL A 521 18.40 -32.33 12.45
CA VAL A 521 18.41 -33.79 12.30
C VAL A 521 19.83 -34.31 12.44
N ASP A 522 20.76 -33.68 11.72
CA ASP A 522 22.19 -33.90 11.80
C ASP A 522 22.95 -32.59 11.50
N ASP A 523 24.29 -32.60 11.53
CA ASP A 523 25.13 -31.41 11.33
C ASP A 523 24.98 -30.77 9.93
N LYS A 524 24.22 -31.41 9.03
CA LYS A 524 24.02 -30.95 7.64
C LYS A 524 22.55 -30.79 7.28
N THR A 525 21.62 -31.25 8.12
CA THR A 525 20.20 -31.37 7.78
C THR A 525 19.32 -30.72 8.83
N ASP A 526 18.50 -29.76 8.41
CA ASP A 526 17.49 -29.10 9.21
C ASP A 526 16.10 -29.41 8.65
N LEU A 527 15.17 -29.74 9.54
CA LEU A 527 13.73 -29.88 9.25
C LEU A 527 12.98 -28.73 9.94
N ASN A 528 12.20 -27.99 9.18
CA ASN A 528 11.32 -26.97 9.73
C ASN A 528 9.87 -27.38 9.44
N VAL A 529 8.99 -27.23 10.43
CA VAL A 529 7.55 -27.44 10.31
C VAL A 529 6.85 -26.22 10.89
N GLY A 530 6.00 -25.61 10.10
CA GLY A 530 5.21 -24.43 10.50
C GLY A 530 3.71 -24.69 10.30
N PHE A 531 2.91 -24.15 11.19
CA PHE A 531 1.46 -24.15 11.11
C PHE A 531 0.94 -22.77 11.43
N VAL A 532 0.01 -22.28 10.62
CA VAL A 532 -0.72 -21.04 10.83
C VAL A 532 -2.21 -21.33 10.76
N TYR A 533 -2.94 -20.83 11.73
CA TYR A 533 -4.40 -20.78 11.71
C TYR A 533 -4.84 -19.32 11.86
N TYR A 534 -5.76 -18.90 11.00
CA TYR A 534 -6.39 -17.57 11.02
C TYR A 534 -7.90 -17.75 11.02
N GLN A 535 -8.62 -16.90 11.78
CA GLN A 535 -10.07 -16.82 11.72
C GLN A 535 -10.55 -15.39 11.92
N ALA A 536 -11.47 -14.97 11.07
CA ALA A 536 -12.26 -13.75 11.21
C ALA A 536 -13.75 -14.09 11.09
N ASP A 537 -14.57 -13.50 11.95
CA ASP A 537 -16.03 -13.66 11.95
C ASP A 537 -16.68 -12.28 12.26
N ASN A 538 -16.54 -11.37 11.28
CA ASN A 538 -17.03 -10.00 11.42
C ASN A 538 -17.65 -9.47 10.13
N TYR A 539 -18.07 -10.37 9.25
CA TYR A 539 -18.71 -10.01 8.00
C TYR A 539 -20.06 -9.33 8.22
N VAL A 540 -20.25 -8.19 7.57
CA VAL A 540 -21.52 -7.46 7.51
C VAL A 540 -21.92 -7.26 6.06
N ASN A 541 -23.09 -7.76 5.69
CA ASN A 541 -23.64 -7.55 4.35
C ASN A 541 -24.09 -6.09 4.20
N ASN A 542 -23.33 -5.30 3.46
CA ASN A 542 -23.61 -3.91 3.13
C ASN A 542 -23.83 -3.70 1.62
N SER A 543 -24.03 -4.78 0.88
CA SER A 543 -24.04 -4.77 -0.59
C SER A 543 -25.19 -3.96 -1.23
N THR A 544 -26.23 -3.62 -0.46
CA THR A 544 -27.30 -2.72 -0.92
C THR A 544 -26.91 -1.25 -0.88
N ALA A 545 -25.93 -0.87 -0.06
CA ALA A 545 -25.48 0.50 0.12
C ALA A 545 -24.04 0.71 -0.37
N GLY A 546 -23.24 -0.34 -0.39
CA GLY A 546 -21.83 -0.28 -0.74
C GLY A 546 -21.14 -1.65 -0.75
N LEU A 547 -19.85 -1.68 -0.53
CA LEU A 547 -19.09 -2.92 -0.36
C LEU A 547 -19.45 -3.63 0.94
N PRO A 548 -19.47 -4.97 0.97
CA PRO A 548 -19.52 -5.71 2.21
C PRO A 548 -18.38 -5.32 3.16
N LEU A 549 -18.65 -5.30 4.45
CA LEU A 549 -17.70 -4.92 5.47
C LEU A 549 -17.20 -6.16 6.22
N GLY A 550 -15.92 -6.17 6.60
CA GLY A 550 -15.34 -7.24 7.37
C GLY A 550 -15.09 -8.53 6.57
N ALA A 551 -14.85 -9.62 7.28
CA ALA A 551 -14.58 -10.94 6.74
C ALA A 551 -15.27 -12.05 7.55
N GLY A 552 -15.66 -13.12 6.88
CA GLY A 552 -16.17 -14.34 7.47
C GLY A 552 -15.41 -15.52 6.87
N ALA A 553 -14.20 -15.79 7.40
CA ALA A 553 -13.32 -16.78 6.82
C ALA A 553 -12.40 -17.43 7.87
N ASP A 554 -11.95 -18.65 7.57
CA ASP A 554 -10.81 -19.29 8.23
C ASP A 554 -9.78 -19.78 7.21
N GLU A 555 -8.52 -19.75 7.62
CA GLU A 555 -7.39 -20.25 6.85
C GLU A 555 -6.50 -21.13 7.72
N GLN A 556 -6.07 -22.23 7.16
CA GLN A 556 -5.11 -23.14 7.77
C GLN A 556 -3.97 -23.38 6.79
N THR A 557 -2.75 -23.06 7.20
CA THR A 557 -1.57 -23.31 6.37
C THR A 557 -0.56 -24.18 7.13
N LEU A 558 -0.25 -25.33 6.58
CA LEU A 558 0.81 -26.22 7.05
C LEU A 558 2.00 -26.12 6.12
N THR A 559 3.18 -25.91 6.66
CA THR A 559 4.44 -25.90 5.91
C THR A 559 5.42 -26.91 6.48
N ALA A 560 6.15 -27.58 5.61
CA ALA A 560 7.28 -28.44 5.98
C ALA A 560 8.44 -28.18 5.03
N SER A 561 9.65 -27.99 5.55
CA SER A 561 10.83 -27.79 4.72
C SER A 561 12.02 -28.58 5.25
N LEU A 562 12.69 -29.30 4.36
CA LEU A 562 13.91 -30.02 4.61
C LEU A 562 15.04 -29.27 3.91
N THR A 563 16.05 -28.85 4.67
CA THR A 563 17.25 -28.23 4.12
C THR A 563 18.45 -29.10 4.41
N ARG A 564 19.22 -29.46 3.38
CA ARG A 564 20.42 -30.28 3.51
C ARG A 564 21.64 -29.64 2.85
N ARG A 565 22.72 -29.56 3.59
CA ARG A 565 24.05 -29.19 3.10
C ARG A 565 24.72 -30.42 2.50
N ILE A 566 24.73 -30.54 1.17
CA ILE A 566 25.30 -31.70 0.46
C ILE A 566 26.82 -31.66 0.52
N THR A 567 27.40 -30.48 0.24
CA THR A 567 28.84 -30.21 0.41
C THR A 567 29.02 -28.89 1.17
N GLN A 568 30.25 -28.45 1.40
CA GLN A 568 30.52 -27.12 2.00
C GLN A 568 29.92 -25.98 1.14
N ASN A 569 29.83 -26.20 -0.16
CA ASN A 569 29.43 -25.20 -1.14
C ASN A 569 28.03 -25.45 -1.73
N LEU A 570 27.45 -26.63 -1.50
CA LEU A 570 26.16 -27.01 -2.10
C LEU A 570 25.11 -27.26 -1.03
N ARG A 571 24.00 -26.53 -1.09
CA ARG A 571 22.82 -26.67 -0.24
C ARG A 571 21.60 -26.98 -1.10
N PHE A 572 20.79 -27.92 -0.67
CA PHE A 572 19.47 -28.22 -1.24
C PHE A 572 18.40 -27.99 -0.20
N SER A 573 17.27 -27.41 -0.60
CA SER A 573 16.06 -27.27 0.22
C SER A 573 14.85 -27.75 -0.57
N LEU A 574 13.98 -28.48 0.12
CA LEU A 574 12.67 -28.87 -0.38
C LEU A 574 11.63 -28.35 0.61
N LYS A 575 10.65 -27.61 0.13
CA LYS A 575 9.54 -27.08 0.92
C LYS A 575 8.22 -27.59 0.35
N TYR A 576 7.34 -28.05 1.21
CA TYR A 576 5.93 -28.35 0.94
C TYR A 576 5.06 -27.38 1.75
N ALA A 577 4.00 -26.88 1.15
CA ALA A 577 2.96 -26.13 1.83
C ALA A 577 1.59 -26.65 1.39
N TYR A 578 0.67 -26.72 2.35
CA TYR A 578 -0.74 -26.97 2.13
C TYR A 578 -1.53 -25.85 2.80
N THR A 579 -2.44 -25.23 2.04
CA THR A 579 -3.34 -24.19 2.54
C THR A 579 -4.78 -24.63 2.28
N HIS A 580 -5.60 -24.56 3.30
CA HIS A 580 -7.05 -24.69 3.23
C HIS A 580 -7.67 -23.35 3.61
N TYR A 581 -8.48 -22.79 2.73
CA TYR A 581 -9.20 -21.54 2.94
C TYR A 581 -10.70 -21.78 2.80
N ASN A 582 -11.45 -21.34 3.78
CA ASN A 582 -12.90 -21.46 3.83
C ASN A 582 -13.52 -20.08 4.09
N ASP A 583 -14.25 -19.55 3.11
CA ASP A 583 -14.95 -18.28 3.17
C ASP A 583 -16.46 -18.54 3.22
N TRP A 584 -17.01 -18.57 4.42
CA TRP A 584 -18.45 -18.79 4.59
C TRP A 584 -19.29 -17.55 4.24
N ALA A 585 -18.70 -16.36 4.20
CA ALA A 585 -19.38 -15.13 3.81
C ALA A 585 -19.73 -15.12 2.32
N SER A 586 -18.90 -15.76 1.47
CA SER A 586 -19.18 -15.92 0.04
C SER A 586 -20.09 -17.11 -0.28
N GLY A 587 -20.56 -17.85 0.72
CA GLY A 587 -21.28 -19.11 0.50
C GLY A 587 -20.41 -20.25 -0.01
N GLY A 588 -19.10 -20.16 0.19
CA GLY A 588 -18.12 -21.16 -0.20
C GLY A 588 -17.53 -21.01 -1.60
N TYR A 589 -17.92 -19.97 -2.34
CA TYR A 589 -17.38 -19.74 -3.70
C TYR A 589 -15.90 -19.37 -3.73
N ASN A 590 -15.37 -18.79 -2.66
CA ASN A 590 -13.95 -18.47 -2.52
C ASN A 590 -13.15 -19.56 -1.81
N ASN A 591 -13.77 -20.69 -1.46
CA ASN A 591 -13.09 -21.80 -0.81
C ASN A 591 -12.06 -22.43 -1.75
N PHE A 592 -10.90 -22.73 -1.22
CA PHE A 592 -9.89 -23.45 -1.97
C PHE A 592 -8.99 -24.31 -1.09
N ASP A 593 -8.43 -25.34 -1.70
CA ASP A 593 -7.32 -26.12 -1.20
C ASP A 593 -6.13 -25.92 -2.13
N ALA A 594 -5.00 -25.51 -1.59
CA ALA A 594 -3.78 -25.29 -2.37
C ALA A 594 -2.62 -26.13 -1.84
N GLN A 595 -1.85 -26.70 -2.77
CA GLN A 595 -0.63 -27.42 -2.44
C GLN A 595 0.53 -26.83 -3.23
N MET A 596 1.63 -26.57 -2.56
CA MET A 596 2.83 -26.04 -3.17
C MET A 596 4.04 -26.92 -2.82
N VAL A 597 4.81 -27.29 -3.83
CA VAL A 597 6.13 -27.91 -3.66
C VAL A 597 7.17 -26.98 -4.25
N TYR A 598 8.12 -26.59 -3.45
CA TYR A 598 9.19 -25.68 -3.86
C TYR A 598 10.55 -26.29 -3.53
N SER A 599 11.46 -26.29 -4.50
CA SER A 599 12.83 -26.77 -4.29
C SER A 599 13.85 -25.69 -4.62
N THR A 600 14.91 -25.60 -3.82
CA THR A 600 16.00 -24.67 -4.02
C THR A 600 17.32 -25.41 -4.02
N LEU A 601 18.16 -25.14 -5.00
CA LEU A 601 19.54 -25.57 -5.04
C LEU A 601 20.46 -24.34 -5.01
N GLN A 602 21.28 -24.23 -3.98
CA GLN A 602 22.23 -23.14 -3.82
C GLN A 602 23.66 -23.69 -3.88
N TYR A 603 24.45 -23.13 -4.78
CA TYR A 603 25.88 -23.42 -4.89
C TYR A 603 26.70 -22.15 -4.71
N ARG A 604 27.77 -22.24 -3.91
CA ARG A 604 28.75 -21.15 -3.71
C ARG A 604 30.07 -21.59 -4.32
N PHE A 605 30.62 -20.75 -5.17
CA PHE A 605 31.89 -20.94 -5.83
C PHE A 605 33.07 -20.49 -4.97
#